data_f1aaf4af5b7e322f639c271bbc498452
#
_entry.id   f1aaf4af5b7e322f639c271bbc498452
#
_cell.length_a   1.000
_cell.length_b   1.000
_cell.length_c   1.000
_cell.angle_alpha   90.00
_cell.angle_beta   90.00
_cell.angle_gamma   90.00
#
_symmetry.space_group_name_H-M   'P 1'
#
loop_
_entity.id
_entity.type
_entity.pdbx_description
1 polymer ?
#
loop_
_entity_poly.entity_id
_entity_poly.type
_entity_poly.pdbx_seq_one_letter_code
_entity_poly.pdbx_strand_id
1 'polypeptide(L)'
;QLLLVGRFFQAAAVELGHKNFHTFSVGFDDGGYFSELPFARQVAEHVGAQYHEVVIDQKQFIDTLPDVVYASDEPLADLSLVPLLALSRLARKDVKVVLSGEGSDEILAGYDFDRSERDYARARFLKGFPNNALKIGAAFSRLGLSEGLQRKAEKVANVPLGDWNRIELPHITSHFNQGEKEKLWPNEGHQNSERIIAEQYAAAKSTDPLQQMLSVYQQSWLVEDLLMKADKSTMAASLEARTPFLDYRMVEWANRQQNNVKVKRVGFNNYETKSVLRRFCERRLPNEIINRPKRGFPSPGNHWMQNGLDGWARETLLSSEGKLGEVFSREEMEGSIEQARLGKGDSGDRVWMLIILEMWLQVWDVSLLL
;
A
#
# COMPACT_ATOMS: atom_id res chain seq x y z
N GLN A 1 -5.65 -6.16 7.34
CA GLN A 1 -6.74 -6.40 6.36
C GLN A 1 -6.57 -7.69 5.60
N LEU A 2 -5.35 -8.08 5.26
CA LEU A 2 -5.06 -9.43 4.77
C LEU A 2 -5.61 -10.48 5.74
N LEU A 3 -5.55 -10.22 7.03
CA LEU A 3 -6.14 -11.07 8.04
C LEU A 3 -7.67 -11.23 7.92
N LEU A 4 -8.45 -10.17 7.67
CA LEU A 4 -9.91 -10.29 7.53
C LEU A 4 -10.28 -11.15 6.32
N VAL A 5 -9.53 -11.00 5.23
CA VAL A 5 -9.77 -11.71 3.97
C VAL A 5 -9.31 -13.16 4.06
N GLY A 6 -8.14 -13.43 4.61
CA GLY A 6 -7.70 -14.79 4.90
C GLY A 6 -8.69 -15.55 5.79
N ARG A 7 -9.22 -14.87 6.80
CA ARG A 7 -10.28 -15.37 7.71
C ARG A 7 -11.59 -15.67 6.99
N PHE A 8 -11.96 -14.85 6.01
CA PHE A 8 -13.12 -15.11 5.16
C PHE A 8 -12.98 -16.45 4.44
N PHE A 9 -11.83 -16.71 3.82
CA PHE A 9 -11.60 -17.98 3.12
C PHE A 9 -11.57 -19.17 4.09
N GLN A 10 -10.96 -19.00 5.25
CA GLN A 10 -10.91 -20.03 6.29
C GLN A 10 -12.32 -20.39 6.78
N ALA A 11 -13.14 -19.38 7.09
CA ALA A 11 -14.52 -19.60 7.51
C ALA A 11 -15.36 -20.24 6.40
N ALA A 12 -15.20 -19.81 5.16
CA ALA A 12 -15.87 -20.39 4.01
C ALA A 12 -15.44 -21.86 3.77
N ALA A 13 -14.15 -22.17 3.91
CA ALA A 13 -13.63 -23.52 3.77
C ALA A 13 -14.25 -24.48 4.80
N VAL A 14 -14.36 -24.05 6.05
CA VAL A 14 -15.01 -24.83 7.11
C VAL A 14 -16.48 -25.08 6.80
N GLU A 15 -17.23 -24.08 6.35
CA GLU A 15 -18.64 -24.23 5.96
C GLU A 15 -18.83 -25.20 4.77
N LEU A 16 -17.86 -25.25 3.86
CA LEU A 16 -17.84 -26.18 2.74
C LEU A 16 -17.36 -27.59 3.14
N GLY A 17 -17.08 -27.81 4.42
CA GLY A 17 -16.68 -29.10 4.96
C GLY A 17 -15.19 -29.44 4.76
N HIS A 18 -14.37 -28.50 4.31
CA HIS A 18 -12.93 -28.71 4.23
C HIS A 18 -12.31 -28.80 5.63
N LYS A 19 -11.51 -29.81 5.84
CA LYS A 19 -10.77 -30.07 7.09
C LYS A 19 -9.27 -30.15 6.78
N ASN A 20 -8.46 -29.92 7.81
CA ASN A 20 -6.99 -30.05 7.72
C ASN A 20 -6.32 -29.17 6.64
N PHE A 21 -6.80 -27.96 6.47
CA PHE A 21 -6.11 -27.00 5.60
C PHE A 21 -5.03 -26.23 6.35
N HIS A 22 -4.02 -25.80 5.60
CA HIS A 22 -2.88 -25.05 6.12
C HIS A 22 -3.14 -23.56 6.06
N THR A 23 -2.62 -22.82 7.04
CA THR A 23 -2.58 -21.35 7.05
C THR A 23 -1.18 -20.89 7.33
N PHE A 24 -0.74 -19.85 6.61
CA PHE A 24 0.62 -19.34 6.66
C PHE A 24 0.60 -17.88 7.02
N SER A 25 1.49 -17.46 7.91
CA SER A 25 1.60 -16.07 8.36
C SER A 25 3.06 -15.67 8.47
N VAL A 26 3.32 -14.37 8.25
CA VAL A 26 4.64 -13.79 8.42
C VAL A 26 4.58 -12.67 9.46
N GLY A 27 5.59 -12.57 10.27
CA GLY A 27 5.81 -11.51 11.24
C GLY A 27 7.24 -10.99 11.18
N PHE A 28 7.53 -10.02 12.01
CA PHE A 28 8.85 -9.40 12.10
C PHE A 28 9.38 -9.45 13.53
N ASP A 29 10.69 -9.58 13.67
CA ASP A 29 11.37 -9.46 14.94
C ASP A 29 11.64 -7.98 15.25
N ASP A 30 10.60 -7.33 15.77
CA ASP A 30 10.53 -5.88 16.02
C ASP A 30 9.99 -5.54 17.41
N GLY A 31 10.10 -6.50 18.34
CA GLY A 31 9.49 -6.38 19.67
C GLY A 31 7.97 -6.51 19.67
N GLY A 32 7.37 -6.99 18.57
CA GLY A 32 5.94 -7.24 18.45
C GLY A 32 5.10 -6.02 18.02
N TYR A 33 5.71 -4.89 17.72
CA TYR A 33 5.01 -3.67 17.33
C TYR A 33 4.25 -3.83 16.00
N PHE A 34 4.89 -4.47 15.01
CA PHE A 34 4.30 -4.74 13.69
C PHE A 34 3.69 -6.13 13.57
N SER A 35 3.86 -7.02 14.56
CA SER A 35 3.42 -8.41 14.44
C SER A 35 1.91 -8.58 14.55
N GLU A 36 1.32 -9.25 13.58
CA GLU A 36 -0.08 -9.71 13.59
C GLU A 36 -0.21 -11.22 13.91
N LEU A 37 0.91 -11.90 14.17
CA LEU A 37 0.96 -13.33 14.42
C LEU A 37 0.03 -13.81 15.55
N PRO A 38 -0.11 -13.12 16.70
CA PRO A 38 -1.01 -13.56 17.76
C PRO A 38 -2.46 -13.70 17.29
N PHE A 39 -2.90 -12.77 16.45
CA PHE A 39 -4.28 -12.79 15.92
C PHE A 39 -4.45 -13.82 14.79
N ALA A 40 -3.42 -14.01 13.97
CA ALA A 40 -3.45 -15.06 12.95
C ALA A 40 -3.54 -16.44 13.58
N ARG A 41 -2.78 -16.67 14.65
CA ARG A 41 -2.79 -17.91 15.43
C ARG A 41 -4.16 -18.16 16.06
N GLN A 42 -4.75 -17.15 16.71
CA GLN A 42 -6.10 -17.23 17.29
C GLN A 42 -7.16 -17.63 16.25
N VAL A 43 -7.05 -17.11 15.03
CA VAL A 43 -7.99 -17.48 13.96
C VAL A 43 -7.77 -18.90 13.49
N ALA A 44 -6.54 -19.31 13.28
CA ALA A 44 -6.21 -20.68 12.87
C ALA A 44 -6.73 -21.70 13.87
N GLU A 45 -6.56 -21.43 15.16
CA GLU A 45 -7.12 -22.25 16.25
C GLU A 45 -8.65 -22.30 16.20
N HIS A 46 -9.31 -21.13 16.01
CA HIS A 46 -10.77 -21.06 15.96
C HIS A 46 -11.37 -21.88 14.81
N VAL A 47 -10.70 -21.92 13.66
CA VAL A 47 -11.18 -22.64 12.47
C VAL A 47 -10.58 -24.05 12.33
N GLY A 48 -9.72 -24.48 13.27
CA GLY A 48 -9.09 -25.79 13.27
C GLY A 48 -8.10 -26.01 12.13
N ALA A 49 -7.39 -24.95 11.70
CA ALA A 49 -6.38 -25.02 10.65
C ALA A 49 -5.00 -25.40 11.19
N GLN A 50 -4.18 -26.01 10.34
CA GLN A 50 -2.75 -26.18 10.63
C GLN A 50 -2.04 -24.85 10.41
N TYR A 51 -1.52 -24.28 11.51
CA TYR A 51 -0.91 -22.95 11.49
C TYR A 51 0.60 -23.03 11.32
N HIS A 52 1.12 -22.24 10.38
CA HIS A 52 2.54 -22.09 10.10
C HIS A 52 2.91 -20.60 10.11
N GLU A 53 4.06 -20.28 10.68
CA GLU A 53 4.55 -18.90 10.70
C GLU A 53 6.04 -18.81 10.42
N VAL A 54 6.46 -17.68 9.85
CA VAL A 54 7.85 -17.27 9.73
C VAL A 54 8.02 -15.88 10.31
N VAL A 55 9.10 -15.67 11.05
CA VAL A 55 9.49 -14.37 11.59
C VAL A 55 10.75 -13.93 10.86
N ILE A 56 10.78 -12.70 10.40
CA ILE A 56 11.88 -12.11 9.62
C ILE A 56 12.53 -11.04 10.46
N ASP A 57 13.83 -11.14 10.69
CA ASP A 57 14.63 -10.09 11.27
C ASP A 57 15.16 -9.11 10.20
N GLN A 58 15.76 -8.01 10.64
CA GLN A 58 16.33 -6.98 9.79
C GLN A 58 17.39 -7.53 8.83
N LYS A 59 18.25 -8.43 9.32
CA LYS A 59 19.31 -9.02 8.49
C LYS A 59 18.73 -9.90 7.40
N GLN A 60 17.80 -10.78 7.75
CA GLN A 60 17.11 -11.64 6.78
C GLN A 60 16.35 -10.83 5.73
N PHE A 61 15.77 -9.69 6.14
CA PHE A 61 15.08 -8.78 5.23
C PHE A 61 16.05 -8.25 4.17
N ILE A 62 17.20 -7.71 4.58
CA ILE A 62 18.22 -7.17 3.68
C ILE A 62 18.82 -8.27 2.80
N ASP A 63 19.18 -9.40 3.39
CA ASP A 63 19.77 -10.53 2.67
C ASP A 63 18.83 -11.10 1.58
N THR A 64 17.52 -10.90 1.72
CA THR A 64 16.51 -11.37 0.75
C THR A 64 16.26 -10.37 -0.38
N LEU A 65 16.64 -9.09 -0.23
CA LEU A 65 16.38 -8.05 -1.24
C LEU A 65 16.92 -8.41 -2.64
N PRO A 66 18.16 -8.92 -2.82
CA PRO A 66 18.64 -9.29 -4.14
C PRO A 66 17.77 -10.35 -4.84
N ASP A 67 17.30 -11.36 -4.09
CA ASP A 67 16.40 -12.40 -4.60
C ASP A 67 15.06 -11.81 -5.07
N VAL A 68 14.52 -10.87 -4.29
CA VAL A 68 13.26 -10.19 -4.60
C VAL A 68 13.42 -9.31 -5.84
N VAL A 69 14.47 -8.51 -5.93
CA VAL A 69 14.76 -7.65 -7.06
C VAL A 69 14.96 -8.47 -8.34
N TYR A 70 15.68 -9.59 -8.25
CA TYR A 70 15.83 -10.51 -9.38
C TYR A 70 14.50 -11.12 -9.80
N ALA A 71 13.69 -11.60 -8.85
CA ALA A 71 12.41 -12.23 -9.13
C ALA A 71 11.37 -11.28 -9.72
N SER A 72 11.45 -9.99 -9.37
CA SER A 72 10.48 -8.98 -9.82
C SER A 72 10.66 -8.58 -11.27
N ASP A 73 11.84 -8.76 -11.88
CA ASP A 73 12.23 -8.28 -13.21
C ASP A 73 12.23 -6.75 -13.35
N GLU A 74 11.48 -6.04 -12.54
CA GLU A 74 11.28 -4.59 -12.53
C GLU A 74 11.64 -3.99 -11.17
N PRO A 75 11.99 -2.69 -11.09
CA PRO A 75 12.32 -2.04 -9.83
C PRO A 75 11.07 -1.75 -8.97
N LEU A 76 10.34 -2.79 -8.63
CA LEU A 76 9.13 -2.73 -7.83
C LEU A 76 9.46 -2.51 -6.35
N ALA A 77 9.19 -1.31 -5.85
CA ALA A 77 9.62 -0.85 -4.53
C ALA A 77 8.60 -1.13 -3.40
N ASP A 78 7.78 -2.16 -3.52
CA ASP A 78 6.89 -2.59 -2.43
C ASP A 78 7.66 -3.49 -1.44
N LEU A 79 7.89 -2.97 -0.24
CA LEU A 79 8.62 -3.70 0.81
C LEU A 79 7.93 -4.99 1.27
N SER A 80 6.67 -5.20 0.93
CA SER A 80 5.96 -6.44 1.23
C SER A 80 6.41 -7.63 0.36
N LEU A 81 7.18 -7.40 -0.70
CA LEU A 81 7.78 -8.45 -1.53
C LEU A 81 8.67 -9.40 -0.71
N VAL A 82 9.50 -8.86 0.18
CA VAL A 82 10.42 -9.65 1.00
C VAL A 82 9.66 -10.62 1.92
N PRO A 83 8.73 -10.15 2.78
CA PRO A 83 7.98 -11.07 3.62
C PRO A 83 7.06 -12.00 2.81
N LEU A 84 6.57 -11.58 1.65
CA LEU A 84 5.76 -12.43 0.80
C LEU A 84 6.59 -13.57 0.17
N LEU A 85 7.82 -13.32 -0.25
CA LEU A 85 8.73 -14.35 -0.72
C LEU A 85 9.09 -15.34 0.40
N ALA A 86 9.40 -14.86 1.60
CA ALA A 86 9.71 -15.72 2.74
C ALA A 86 8.50 -16.59 3.13
N LEU A 87 7.29 -16.01 3.14
CA LEU A 87 6.04 -16.72 3.37
C LEU A 87 5.79 -17.79 2.29
N SER A 88 6.06 -17.46 1.03
CA SER A 88 5.90 -18.37 -0.10
C SER A 88 6.87 -19.55 -0.01
N ARG A 89 8.12 -19.31 0.36
CA ARG A 89 9.12 -20.36 0.63
C ARG A 89 8.70 -21.28 1.79
N LEU A 90 8.07 -20.72 2.82
CA LEU A 90 7.50 -21.53 3.92
C LEU A 90 6.35 -22.39 3.40
N ALA A 91 5.36 -21.79 2.76
CA ALA A 91 4.15 -22.48 2.30
C ALA A 91 4.46 -23.58 1.28
N ARG A 92 5.44 -23.37 0.43
CA ARG A 92 5.84 -24.34 -0.62
C ARG A 92 6.31 -25.70 -0.06
N LYS A 93 6.72 -25.73 1.20
CA LYS A 93 7.13 -27.00 1.87
C LYS A 93 5.96 -27.95 2.04
N ASP A 94 4.75 -27.41 2.24
CA ASP A 94 3.55 -28.18 2.59
C ASP A 94 2.51 -28.20 1.46
N VAL A 95 2.42 -27.13 0.65
CA VAL A 95 1.40 -26.98 -0.38
C VAL A 95 1.97 -26.50 -1.71
N LYS A 96 1.21 -26.71 -2.79
CA LYS A 96 1.56 -26.21 -4.14
C LYS A 96 0.73 -25.02 -4.55
N VAL A 97 -0.43 -24.82 -3.93
CA VAL A 97 -1.40 -23.77 -4.25
C VAL A 97 -1.86 -23.13 -2.95
N VAL A 98 -1.97 -21.82 -2.93
CA VAL A 98 -2.52 -21.04 -1.82
C VAL A 98 -3.62 -20.09 -2.32
N LEU A 99 -4.54 -19.75 -1.41
CA LEU A 99 -5.52 -18.70 -1.64
C LEU A 99 -5.01 -17.40 -1.00
N SER A 100 -5.04 -16.33 -1.76
CA SER A 100 -4.66 -14.98 -1.36
C SER A 100 -5.88 -14.06 -1.32
N GLY A 101 -5.80 -13.04 -0.47
CA GLY A 101 -6.84 -12.01 -0.32
C GLY A 101 -6.70 -10.82 -1.24
N GLU A 102 -5.80 -10.85 -2.20
CA GLU A 102 -5.55 -9.74 -3.12
C GLU A 102 -6.81 -9.35 -3.90
N GLY A 103 -6.93 -8.06 -4.19
CA GLY A 103 -8.07 -7.49 -4.90
C GLY A 103 -9.26 -7.12 -4.03
N SER A 104 -9.35 -7.63 -2.80
CA SER A 104 -10.50 -7.36 -1.94
C SER A 104 -10.62 -5.90 -1.49
N ASP A 105 -9.51 -5.18 -1.36
CA ASP A 105 -9.48 -3.76 -1.03
C ASP A 105 -9.96 -2.92 -2.22
N GLU A 106 -9.56 -3.28 -3.42
CA GLU A 106 -9.81 -2.56 -4.66
C GLU A 106 -11.26 -2.72 -5.14
N ILE A 107 -11.88 -3.87 -4.88
CA ILE A 107 -13.27 -4.09 -5.28
C ILE A 107 -14.29 -3.76 -4.20
N LEU A 108 -13.91 -3.83 -2.91
CA LEU A 108 -14.81 -3.62 -1.76
C LEU A 108 -14.44 -2.39 -0.91
N ALA A 109 -13.63 -1.48 -1.44
CA ALA A 109 -13.23 -0.23 -0.80
C ALA A 109 -12.59 -0.43 0.58
N GLY A 110 -11.49 -1.19 0.61
CA GLY A 110 -10.86 -1.60 1.86
C GLY A 110 -9.78 -0.66 2.38
N TYR A 111 -9.21 0.22 1.56
CA TYR A 111 -8.22 1.21 1.99
C TYR A 111 -8.86 2.35 2.80
N ASP A 112 -8.15 3.47 2.98
CA ASP A 112 -8.65 4.65 3.70
C ASP A 112 -9.76 5.40 2.92
N PHE A 113 -10.56 4.66 2.15
CA PHE A 113 -11.70 5.21 1.42
C PHE A 113 -12.77 5.82 2.33
N ASP A 114 -12.82 5.42 3.60
CA ASP A 114 -13.61 6.11 4.61
C ASP A 114 -13.14 7.55 4.81
N ARG A 115 -11.84 7.81 4.70
CA ARG A 115 -11.26 9.15 4.76
C ARG A 115 -11.60 9.95 3.51
N SER A 116 -11.53 9.33 2.34
CA SER A 116 -11.90 9.96 1.07
C SER A 116 -13.38 10.33 1.04
N GLU A 117 -14.27 9.45 1.50
CA GLU A 117 -15.69 9.74 1.66
C GLU A 117 -15.96 10.92 2.62
N ARG A 118 -15.22 11.00 3.72
CA ARG A 118 -15.30 12.14 4.66
C ARG A 118 -14.83 13.44 4.03
N ASP A 119 -13.72 13.39 3.33
CA ASP A 119 -13.14 14.58 2.71
C ASP A 119 -14.02 15.04 1.54
N TYR A 120 -14.61 14.11 0.79
CA TYR A 120 -15.63 14.41 -0.21
C TYR A 120 -16.86 15.07 0.38
N ALA A 121 -17.41 14.51 1.47
CA ALA A 121 -18.57 15.10 2.13
C ALA A 121 -18.30 16.53 2.66
N ARG A 122 -17.10 16.75 3.23
CA ARG A 122 -16.65 18.07 3.69
C ARG A 122 -16.53 19.06 2.55
N ALA A 123 -15.92 18.64 1.48
CA ALA A 123 -15.69 19.52 0.36
C ALA A 123 -16.99 19.80 -0.42
N ARG A 124 -17.93 18.86 -0.49
CA ARG A 124 -19.28 19.12 -1.00
C ARG A 124 -20.01 20.17 -0.16
N PHE A 125 -19.80 20.16 1.16
CA PHE A 125 -20.29 21.21 2.04
C PHE A 125 -19.61 22.56 1.74
N LEU A 126 -18.30 22.57 1.50
CA LEU A 126 -17.53 23.77 1.19
C LEU A 126 -17.84 24.37 -0.20
N LYS A 127 -18.42 23.59 -1.12
CA LYS A 127 -18.91 24.11 -2.41
C LYS A 127 -19.94 25.24 -2.29
N GLY A 128 -20.62 25.33 -1.16
CA GLY A 128 -21.55 26.44 -0.87
C GLY A 128 -20.87 27.77 -0.52
N PHE A 129 -19.54 27.80 -0.34
CA PHE A 129 -18.80 28.99 0.02
C PHE A 129 -18.05 29.58 -1.16
N PRO A 130 -17.96 30.93 -1.29
CA PRO A 130 -17.15 31.57 -2.33
C PRO A 130 -15.68 31.15 -2.25
N ASN A 131 -15.05 30.85 -3.38
CA ASN A 131 -13.64 30.43 -3.45
C ASN A 131 -12.68 31.42 -2.74
N ASN A 132 -13.00 32.70 -2.72
CA ASN A 132 -12.20 33.73 -2.04
C ASN A 132 -12.26 33.58 -0.51
N ALA A 133 -13.40 33.15 0.07
CA ALA A 133 -13.53 32.94 1.51
C ALA A 133 -12.67 31.77 1.98
N LEU A 134 -12.53 30.71 1.18
CA LEU A 134 -11.67 29.57 1.47
C LEU A 134 -10.19 29.93 1.41
N LYS A 135 -9.78 30.73 0.41
CA LYS A 135 -8.41 31.24 0.30
C LYS A 135 -8.02 32.19 1.44
N ILE A 136 -8.97 33.04 1.87
CA ILE A 136 -8.79 33.94 3.02
C ILE A 136 -8.69 33.09 4.32
N GLY A 137 -9.55 32.10 4.50
CA GLY A 137 -9.49 31.19 5.65
C GLY A 137 -8.15 30.43 5.73
N ALA A 138 -7.63 29.98 4.58
CA ALA A 138 -6.32 29.33 4.49
C ALA A 138 -5.16 30.29 4.77
N ALA A 139 -5.27 31.57 4.34
CA ALA A 139 -4.27 32.59 4.65
C ALA A 139 -4.24 32.98 6.13
N PHE A 140 -5.41 33.05 6.79
CA PHE A 140 -5.50 33.28 8.23
C PHE A 140 -5.02 32.08 9.05
N SER A 141 -5.13 30.86 8.53
CA SER A 141 -4.64 29.65 9.21
C SER A 141 -3.11 29.59 9.32
N ARG A 142 -2.39 30.37 8.48
CA ARG A 142 -0.93 30.50 8.55
C ARG A 142 -0.42 31.22 9.80
N LEU A 143 -1.27 31.98 10.48
CA LEU A 143 -0.93 32.87 11.59
C LEU A 143 -0.99 32.22 12.98
N GLY A 144 -0.91 30.91 13.11
CA GLY A 144 -0.91 30.28 14.46
C GLY A 144 -1.19 28.79 14.53
N LEU A 145 -1.23 28.10 13.40
CA LEU A 145 -1.47 26.66 13.38
C LEU A 145 -0.16 25.87 13.30
N SER A 146 -0.17 24.65 13.87
CA SER A 146 0.91 23.69 13.69
C SER A 146 1.15 23.39 12.19
N GLU A 147 2.39 23.08 11.79
CA GLU A 147 2.76 22.80 10.41
C GLU A 147 1.85 21.76 9.73
N GLY A 148 1.37 20.76 10.49
CA GLY A 148 0.47 19.73 9.98
C GLY A 148 -0.94 20.27 9.63
N LEU A 149 -1.43 21.31 10.34
CA LEU A 149 -2.70 21.97 10.03
C LEU A 149 -2.54 22.96 8.87
N GLN A 150 -1.39 23.61 8.77
CA GLN A 150 -1.08 24.49 7.63
C GLN A 150 -1.04 23.70 6.32
N ARG A 151 -0.34 22.54 6.27
CA ARG A 151 -0.33 21.66 5.09
C ARG A 151 -1.71 21.17 4.70
N LYS A 152 -2.57 20.84 5.68
CA LYS A 152 -3.96 20.43 5.41
C LYS A 152 -4.80 21.58 4.85
N ALA A 153 -4.64 22.78 5.39
CA ALA A 153 -5.36 23.96 4.92
C ALA A 153 -4.91 24.37 3.49
N GLU A 154 -3.61 24.30 3.20
CA GLU A 154 -3.06 24.51 1.87
C GLU A 154 -3.54 23.46 0.86
N LYS A 155 -3.57 22.19 1.25
CA LYS A 155 -4.09 21.11 0.41
C LYS A 155 -5.56 21.36 0.03
N VAL A 156 -6.39 21.80 0.98
CA VAL A 156 -7.80 22.12 0.72
C VAL A 156 -7.97 23.40 -0.11
N ALA A 157 -7.15 24.42 0.13
CA ALA A 157 -7.23 25.71 -0.57
C ALA A 157 -6.75 25.65 -2.03
N ASN A 158 -5.83 24.74 -2.33
CA ASN A 158 -5.23 24.60 -3.67
C ASN A 158 -5.96 23.58 -4.55
N VAL A 159 -6.91 22.82 -4.00
CA VAL A 159 -7.75 21.92 -4.81
C VAL A 159 -8.87 22.72 -5.46
N PRO A 160 -8.98 22.78 -6.79
CA PRO A 160 -10.12 23.35 -7.47
C PRO A 160 -11.38 22.59 -7.03
N LEU A 161 -12.37 23.32 -6.48
CA LEU A 161 -13.64 22.72 -6.07
C LEU A 161 -14.31 22.07 -7.30
N GLY A 162 -14.29 20.75 -7.35
CA GLY A 162 -14.78 19.95 -8.48
C GLY A 162 -13.79 18.95 -9.04
N ASP A 163 -12.51 19.10 -8.73
CA ASP A 163 -11.45 18.21 -9.23
C ASP A 163 -10.93 17.30 -8.09
N TRP A 164 -11.81 16.40 -7.65
CA TRP A 164 -11.56 15.44 -6.54
C TRP A 164 -10.40 14.52 -6.80
N ASN A 165 -10.14 14.25 -8.08
CA ASN A 165 -9.09 13.41 -8.57
C ASN A 165 -7.71 13.87 -8.10
N ARG A 166 -7.54 15.17 -7.85
CA ARG A 166 -6.26 15.73 -7.36
C ARG A 166 -5.98 15.51 -5.87
N ILE A 167 -6.99 15.15 -5.08
CA ILE A 167 -6.79 14.87 -3.64
C ILE A 167 -6.15 13.52 -3.43
N GLU A 168 -6.49 12.54 -4.26
CA GLU A 168 -6.02 11.15 -4.16
C GLU A 168 -4.79 10.83 -5.02
N LEU A 169 -4.55 11.64 -6.06
CA LEU A 169 -3.42 11.46 -6.97
C LEU A 169 -2.07 11.22 -6.28
N PRO A 170 -1.70 11.94 -5.21
CA PRO A 170 -0.42 11.75 -4.55
C PRO A 170 -0.25 10.38 -3.89
N HIS A 171 -1.34 9.69 -3.53
CA HIS A 171 -1.25 8.37 -2.88
C HIS A 171 -1.04 7.22 -3.86
N ILE A 172 -1.37 7.43 -5.13
CA ILE A 172 -1.28 6.39 -6.16
C ILE A 172 -0.03 6.57 -7.02
N THR A 173 0.43 7.81 -7.20
CA THR A 173 1.45 8.11 -8.20
C THR A 173 2.87 7.94 -7.74
N SER A 174 3.21 8.40 -6.54
CA SER A 174 4.59 8.36 -6.05
C SER A 174 4.71 9.01 -4.68
N HIS A 175 5.69 8.56 -3.91
CA HIS A 175 6.17 9.25 -2.72
C HIS A 175 6.97 10.52 -3.05
N PHE A 176 7.40 10.69 -4.30
CA PHE A 176 8.03 11.91 -4.81
C PHE A 176 7.01 12.75 -5.57
N ASN A 177 6.87 14.04 -5.21
CA ASN A 177 6.15 15.00 -6.04
C ASN A 177 7.01 15.45 -7.24
N GLN A 178 6.40 16.15 -8.20
CA GLN A 178 7.10 16.54 -9.42
C GLN A 178 8.35 17.41 -9.15
N GLY A 179 8.26 18.39 -8.24
CA GLY A 179 9.39 19.24 -7.89
C GLY A 179 10.53 18.53 -7.18
N GLU A 180 10.22 17.46 -6.42
CA GLU A 180 11.22 16.58 -5.79
C GLU A 180 11.91 15.71 -6.85
N LYS A 181 11.17 15.21 -7.83
CA LYS A 181 11.75 14.46 -8.96
C LYS A 181 12.71 15.30 -9.78
N GLU A 182 12.34 16.56 -10.08
CA GLU A 182 13.18 17.50 -10.83
C GLU A 182 14.47 17.87 -10.09
N LYS A 183 14.45 17.92 -8.76
CA LYS A 183 15.66 18.12 -7.95
C LYS A 183 16.54 16.88 -7.91
N LEU A 184 15.91 15.72 -7.72
CA LEU A 184 16.61 14.44 -7.65
C LEU A 184 17.27 14.08 -8.98
N TRP A 185 16.60 14.32 -10.08
CA TRP A 185 17.07 14.07 -11.43
C TRP A 185 16.93 15.31 -12.28
N PRO A 186 17.95 16.20 -12.34
CA PRO A 186 17.87 17.51 -12.97
C PRO A 186 17.99 17.47 -14.50
N ASN A 187 17.46 16.47 -15.17
CA ASN A 187 17.44 16.36 -16.62
C ASN A 187 16.16 16.95 -17.23
N GLU A 188 16.25 17.46 -18.47
CA GLU A 188 15.08 17.93 -19.21
C GLU A 188 14.23 16.74 -19.71
N GLY A 189 12.92 16.91 -19.80
CA GLY A 189 12.03 15.93 -20.42
C GLY A 189 11.24 15.02 -19.49
N HIS A 190 11.20 15.32 -18.18
CA HIS A 190 10.38 14.58 -17.24
C HIS A 190 8.90 14.58 -17.61
N GLN A 191 8.33 13.40 -17.79
CA GLN A 191 6.88 13.28 -17.87
C GLN A 191 6.29 13.38 -16.47
N ASN A 192 5.23 14.18 -16.32
CA ASN A 192 4.50 14.25 -15.07
C ASN A 192 3.69 12.96 -14.84
N SER A 193 4.08 12.17 -13.84
CA SER A 193 3.40 10.91 -13.49
C SER A 193 1.92 11.11 -13.11
N GLU A 194 1.57 12.29 -12.59
CA GLU A 194 0.18 12.63 -12.25
C GLU A 194 -0.73 12.62 -13.49
N ARG A 195 -0.16 12.88 -14.68
CA ARG A 195 -0.89 12.86 -15.93
C ARG A 195 -1.47 11.47 -16.22
N ILE A 196 -0.71 10.41 -15.98
CA ILE A 196 -1.14 9.03 -16.22
C ILE A 196 -2.39 8.71 -15.40
N ILE A 197 -2.36 9.07 -14.11
CA ILE A 197 -3.49 8.83 -13.21
C ILE A 197 -4.67 9.76 -13.55
N ALA A 198 -4.42 11.02 -13.92
CA ALA A 198 -5.47 11.92 -14.36
C ALA A 198 -6.20 11.41 -15.62
N GLU A 199 -5.47 10.83 -16.57
CA GLU A 199 -6.04 10.19 -17.76
C GLU A 199 -6.91 8.98 -17.39
N GLN A 200 -6.51 8.15 -16.44
CA GLN A 200 -7.32 7.03 -15.94
C GLN A 200 -8.60 7.51 -15.25
N TYR A 201 -8.54 8.56 -14.42
CA TYR A 201 -9.74 9.18 -13.85
C TYR A 201 -10.68 9.75 -14.92
N ALA A 202 -10.14 10.40 -15.93
CA ALA A 202 -10.91 10.94 -17.05
C ALA A 202 -11.58 9.84 -17.88
N ALA A 203 -10.95 8.67 -17.99
CA ALA A 203 -11.49 7.50 -18.68
C ALA A 203 -12.55 6.73 -17.87
N ALA A 204 -12.61 6.95 -16.56
CA ALA A 204 -13.56 6.28 -15.70
C ALA A 204 -15.00 6.68 -16.03
N LYS A 205 -15.85 5.69 -16.30
CA LYS A 205 -17.24 5.93 -16.76
C LYS A 205 -18.20 6.42 -15.68
N SER A 206 -17.82 6.25 -14.40
CA SER A 206 -18.67 6.68 -13.28
C SER A 206 -18.49 8.16 -12.99
N THR A 207 -19.55 8.83 -12.54
CA THR A 207 -19.51 10.18 -11.96
C THR A 207 -19.42 10.17 -10.43
N ASP A 208 -19.52 9.00 -9.81
CA ASP A 208 -19.38 8.82 -8.38
C ASP A 208 -17.89 8.72 -8.01
N PRO A 209 -17.38 9.58 -7.10
CA PRO A 209 -15.96 9.64 -6.78
C PRO A 209 -15.37 8.33 -6.25
N LEU A 210 -16.11 7.61 -5.39
CA LEU A 210 -15.64 6.33 -4.86
C LEU A 210 -15.54 5.29 -5.97
N GLN A 211 -16.51 5.22 -6.86
CA GLN A 211 -16.47 4.29 -7.98
C GLN A 211 -15.36 4.65 -8.99
N GLN A 212 -15.10 5.93 -9.21
CA GLN A 212 -13.96 6.37 -10.03
C GLN A 212 -12.63 5.94 -9.40
N MET A 213 -12.44 6.19 -8.10
CA MET A 213 -11.24 5.76 -7.38
C MET A 213 -11.06 4.24 -7.47
N LEU A 214 -12.09 3.46 -7.17
CA LEU A 214 -12.01 2.00 -7.26
C LEU A 214 -11.65 1.53 -8.67
N SER A 215 -12.19 2.19 -9.70
CA SER A 215 -11.85 1.89 -11.10
C SER A 215 -10.38 2.16 -11.39
N VAL A 216 -9.85 3.30 -10.94
CA VAL A 216 -8.42 3.64 -11.11
C VAL A 216 -7.53 2.65 -10.35
N TYR A 217 -7.85 2.33 -9.09
CA TYR A 217 -7.09 1.35 -8.31
C TYR A 217 -7.08 -0.03 -8.97
N GLN A 218 -8.21 -0.48 -9.52
CA GLN A 218 -8.30 -1.76 -10.24
C GLN A 218 -7.47 -1.79 -11.52
N GLN A 219 -7.25 -0.66 -12.18
CA GLN A 219 -6.54 -0.56 -13.45
C GLN A 219 -5.06 -0.15 -13.32
N SER A 220 -4.63 0.32 -12.14
CA SER A 220 -3.25 0.72 -11.87
C SER A 220 -2.66 -0.09 -10.71
N TRP A 221 -2.89 0.35 -9.49
CA TRP A 221 -2.30 -0.20 -8.27
C TRP A 221 -2.47 -1.72 -8.14
N LEU A 222 -3.66 -2.23 -8.43
CA LEU A 222 -3.94 -3.66 -8.36
C LEU A 222 -3.09 -4.46 -9.36
N VAL A 223 -2.98 -3.98 -10.58
CA VAL A 223 -2.29 -4.72 -11.66
C VAL A 223 -0.78 -4.54 -11.56
N GLU A 224 -0.33 -3.28 -11.46
CA GLU A 224 1.07 -2.91 -11.59
C GLU A 224 1.89 -3.08 -10.30
N ASP A 225 1.22 -3.23 -9.15
CA ASP A 225 1.90 -3.46 -7.87
C ASP A 225 1.43 -4.75 -7.21
N LEU A 226 0.15 -4.83 -6.79
CA LEU A 226 -0.32 -5.90 -5.91
C LEU A 226 -0.27 -7.28 -6.56
N LEU A 227 -0.75 -7.41 -7.79
CA LEU A 227 -0.74 -8.69 -8.51
C LEU A 227 0.66 -9.04 -8.99
N MET A 228 1.42 -8.05 -9.44
CA MET A 228 2.81 -8.26 -9.85
C MET A 228 3.64 -8.80 -8.68
N LYS A 229 3.61 -8.16 -7.51
CA LYS A 229 4.34 -8.65 -6.34
C LYS A 229 3.88 -10.03 -5.87
N ALA A 230 2.57 -10.28 -5.89
CA ALA A 230 2.02 -11.57 -5.47
C ALA A 230 2.49 -12.68 -6.41
N ASP A 231 2.37 -12.48 -7.72
CA ASP A 231 2.80 -13.45 -8.72
C ASP A 231 4.32 -13.69 -8.66
N LYS A 232 5.12 -12.63 -8.74
CA LYS A 232 6.59 -12.73 -8.75
C LYS A 232 7.14 -13.42 -7.50
N SER A 233 6.66 -13.02 -6.30
CA SER A 233 7.12 -13.62 -5.04
C SER A 233 6.70 -15.08 -4.88
N THR A 234 5.48 -15.44 -5.26
CA THR A 234 4.99 -16.81 -5.14
C THR A 234 5.63 -17.71 -6.19
N MET A 235 5.75 -17.26 -7.43
CA MET A 235 6.38 -18.01 -8.51
C MET A 235 7.87 -18.21 -8.28
N ALA A 236 8.58 -17.25 -7.68
CA ALA A 236 9.98 -17.43 -7.27
C ALA A 236 10.17 -18.56 -6.24
N ALA A 237 9.12 -18.87 -5.47
CA ALA A 237 9.08 -20.03 -4.57
C ALA A 237 8.44 -21.29 -5.20
N SER A 238 8.08 -21.29 -6.48
CA SER A 238 7.33 -22.34 -7.16
C SER A 238 5.99 -22.67 -6.48
N LEU A 239 5.32 -21.65 -5.95
CA LEU A 239 4.03 -21.71 -5.29
C LEU A 239 2.99 -20.99 -6.17
N GLU A 240 1.84 -21.60 -6.43
CA GLU A 240 0.76 -20.97 -7.18
C GLU A 240 -0.18 -20.21 -6.25
N ALA A 241 -0.35 -18.90 -6.42
CA ALA A 241 -1.32 -18.11 -5.71
C ALA A 241 -2.62 -17.95 -6.52
N ARG A 242 -3.75 -18.17 -5.87
CA ARG A 242 -5.08 -17.92 -6.43
C ARG A 242 -5.76 -16.80 -5.65
N THR A 243 -6.42 -15.90 -6.39
CA THR A 243 -7.05 -14.69 -5.88
C THR A 243 -8.57 -14.71 -6.10
N PRO A 244 -9.36 -15.42 -5.27
CA PRO A 244 -10.80 -15.62 -5.50
C PRO A 244 -11.61 -14.32 -5.55
N PHE A 245 -11.15 -13.24 -4.89
CA PHE A 245 -11.81 -11.92 -5.01
C PHE A 245 -11.72 -11.32 -6.40
N LEU A 246 -10.76 -11.76 -7.21
CA LEU A 246 -10.56 -11.32 -8.59
C LEU A 246 -11.19 -12.26 -9.63
N ASP A 247 -11.99 -13.26 -9.20
CA ASP A 247 -12.89 -13.92 -10.12
C ASP A 247 -13.78 -12.86 -10.79
N TYR A 248 -13.85 -12.88 -12.13
CA TYR A 248 -14.53 -11.84 -12.90
C TYR A 248 -15.97 -11.61 -12.45
N ARG A 249 -16.68 -12.67 -12.04
CA ARG A 249 -18.06 -12.60 -11.52
C ARG A 249 -18.13 -11.81 -10.22
N MET A 250 -17.10 -11.97 -9.35
CA MET A 250 -17.00 -11.23 -8.10
C MET A 250 -16.68 -9.75 -8.35
N VAL A 251 -15.76 -9.47 -9.26
CA VAL A 251 -15.39 -8.10 -9.67
C VAL A 251 -16.61 -7.38 -10.30
N GLU A 252 -17.29 -8.03 -11.24
CA GLU A 252 -18.48 -7.45 -11.86
C GLU A 252 -19.60 -7.23 -10.84
N TRP A 253 -19.83 -8.19 -9.95
CA TRP A 253 -20.80 -8.02 -8.88
C TRP A 253 -20.44 -6.83 -8.00
N ALA A 254 -19.20 -6.76 -7.53
CA ALA A 254 -18.73 -5.68 -6.67
C ALA A 254 -18.85 -4.30 -7.35
N ASN A 255 -18.47 -4.20 -8.62
CA ASN A 255 -18.56 -2.94 -9.37
C ASN A 255 -20.00 -2.46 -9.62
N ARG A 256 -20.96 -3.36 -9.61
CA ARG A 256 -22.41 -3.02 -9.71
C ARG A 256 -23.02 -2.59 -8.37
N GLN A 257 -22.31 -2.82 -7.22
CA GLN A 257 -22.88 -2.50 -5.91
C GLN A 257 -22.83 -1.01 -5.61
N GLN A 258 -23.84 -0.54 -4.88
CA GLN A 258 -23.86 0.81 -4.31
C GLN A 258 -22.77 0.98 -3.26
N ASN A 259 -22.34 2.22 -3.05
CA ASN A 259 -21.27 2.55 -2.09
C ASN A 259 -21.53 2.03 -0.67
N ASN A 260 -22.78 2.06 -0.21
CA ASN A 260 -23.18 1.62 1.14
C ASN A 260 -22.98 0.11 1.38
N VAL A 261 -22.82 -0.70 0.33
CA VAL A 261 -22.45 -2.12 0.43
C VAL A 261 -20.97 -2.27 0.71
N LYS A 262 -20.17 -1.35 0.20
CA LYS A 262 -18.69 -1.30 0.34
C LYS A 262 -18.25 -0.50 1.55
N VAL A 263 -18.75 0.74 1.66
CA VAL A 263 -18.45 1.68 2.75
C VAL A 263 -19.75 2.09 3.42
N LYS A 264 -19.91 1.76 4.69
CA LYS A 264 -21.10 2.06 5.46
C LYS A 264 -20.82 3.15 6.50
N ARG A 265 -21.65 4.16 6.56
CA ARG A 265 -21.62 5.14 7.65
C ARG A 265 -22.18 4.52 8.94
N VAL A 266 -21.35 4.48 9.99
CA VAL A 266 -21.70 3.88 11.29
C VAL A 266 -21.81 4.91 12.41
N GLY A 267 -21.59 6.20 12.12
CA GLY A 267 -21.69 7.29 13.08
C GLY A 267 -21.63 8.66 12.41
N PHE A 268 -21.59 9.73 13.20
CA PHE A 268 -21.60 11.11 12.68
C PHE A 268 -20.47 11.37 11.67
N ASN A 269 -19.28 10.84 11.96
CA ASN A 269 -18.08 11.02 11.13
C ASN A 269 -17.25 9.73 11.05
N ASN A 270 -17.91 8.58 11.18
CA ASN A 270 -17.28 7.28 11.22
C ASN A 270 -17.87 6.37 10.13
N TYR A 271 -16.97 5.73 9.36
CA TYR A 271 -17.32 4.86 8.26
C TYR A 271 -16.63 3.51 8.43
N GLU A 272 -17.30 2.48 7.99
CA GLU A 272 -16.81 1.11 7.99
C GLU A 272 -16.56 0.67 6.54
N THR A 273 -15.33 0.32 6.25
CA THR A 273 -14.91 -0.20 4.93
C THR A 273 -15.13 -1.72 4.83
N LYS A 274 -15.22 -2.25 3.61
CA LYS A 274 -15.52 -3.69 3.36
C LYS A 274 -16.77 -4.18 4.10
N SER A 275 -17.79 -3.34 4.21
CA SER A 275 -18.95 -3.54 5.07
C SER A 275 -19.65 -4.89 4.79
N VAL A 276 -19.79 -5.30 3.52
CA VAL A 276 -20.39 -6.59 3.17
C VAL A 276 -19.55 -7.77 3.68
N LEU A 277 -18.23 -7.68 3.59
CA LEU A 277 -17.32 -8.72 4.05
C LEU A 277 -17.34 -8.84 5.59
N ARG A 278 -17.37 -7.69 6.30
CA ARG A 278 -17.51 -7.68 7.76
C ARG A 278 -18.78 -8.35 8.20
N ARG A 279 -19.93 -8.03 7.59
CA ARG A 279 -21.22 -8.68 7.90
C ARG A 279 -21.19 -10.18 7.66
N PHE A 280 -20.51 -10.65 6.63
CA PHE A 280 -20.34 -12.09 6.41
C PHE A 280 -19.53 -12.73 7.54
N CYS A 281 -18.50 -12.05 8.02
CA CYS A 281 -17.62 -12.54 9.08
C CYS A 281 -18.25 -12.49 10.47
N GLU A 282 -19.19 -11.57 10.76
CA GLU A 282 -19.82 -11.38 12.09
C GLU A 282 -20.43 -12.64 12.69
N ARG A 283 -20.94 -13.55 11.86
CA ARG A 283 -21.54 -14.80 12.30
C ARG A 283 -20.57 -15.97 12.37
N ARG A 284 -19.31 -15.76 12.01
CA ARG A 284 -18.33 -16.82 11.73
C ARG A 284 -17.03 -16.66 12.50
N LEU A 285 -16.75 -15.46 12.99
CA LEU A 285 -15.49 -15.12 13.62
C LEU A 285 -15.74 -14.33 14.92
N PRO A 286 -14.84 -14.39 15.89
CA PRO A 286 -14.93 -13.60 17.10
C PRO A 286 -14.97 -12.09 16.81
N ASN A 287 -15.81 -11.36 17.53
CA ASN A 287 -15.99 -9.91 17.34
C ASN A 287 -14.70 -9.10 17.52
N GLU A 288 -13.83 -9.52 18.41
CA GLU A 288 -12.52 -8.89 18.66
C GLU A 288 -11.65 -8.88 17.41
N ILE A 289 -11.83 -9.87 16.56
CA ILE A 289 -11.10 -10.02 15.31
C ILE A 289 -11.69 -9.13 14.22
N ILE A 290 -13.00 -9.02 14.13
CA ILE A 290 -13.71 -8.27 13.08
C ILE A 290 -13.56 -6.77 13.30
N ASN A 291 -13.66 -6.33 14.56
CA ASN A 291 -13.69 -4.91 14.93
C ASN A 291 -12.32 -4.28 15.14
N ARG A 292 -11.24 -4.97 14.83
CA ARG A 292 -9.88 -4.39 14.90
C ARG A 292 -9.73 -3.21 13.96
N PRO A 293 -8.99 -2.17 14.40
CA PRO A 293 -8.54 -1.12 13.50
C PRO A 293 -7.77 -1.71 12.31
N LYS A 294 -8.00 -1.12 11.13
CA LYS A 294 -7.25 -1.49 9.93
C LYS A 294 -5.75 -1.28 10.17
N ARG A 295 -4.95 -2.29 9.89
CA ARG A 295 -3.52 -2.17 9.64
C ARG A 295 -3.25 -2.68 8.23
N GLY A 296 -2.43 -1.94 7.47
CA GLY A 296 -1.87 -2.43 6.21
C GLY A 296 -0.98 -3.65 6.47
N PHE A 297 -0.35 -4.18 5.44
CA PHE A 297 0.73 -5.14 5.64
C PHE A 297 1.93 -4.36 6.20
N PRO A 298 2.21 -4.44 7.51
CA PRO A 298 3.21 -3.60 8.12
C PRO A 298 4.59 -4.11 7.74
N SER A 299 5.34 -3.28 7.04
CA SER A 299 6.78 -3.51 6.87
C SER A 299 7.53 -2.62 7.86
N PRO A 300 8.45 -3.14 8.65
CA PRO A 300 9.25 -2.34 9.59
C PRO A 300 10.36 -1.54 8.90
N GLY A 301 10.44 -1.51 7.58
CA GLY A 301 11.50 -0.85 6.82
C GLY A 301 11.78 0.59 7.25
N ASN A 302 10.71 1.39 7.42
CA ASN A 302 10.86 2.78 7.89
C ASN A 302 11.30 2.86 9.36
N HIS A 303 10.87 1.93 10.20
CA HIS A 303 11.32 1.84 11.58
C HIS A 303 12.80 1.48 11.64
N TRP A 304 13.25 0.51 10.85
CA TRP A 304 14.67 0.13 10.79
C TRP A 304 15.53 1.26 10.22
N MET A 305 15.04 2.02 9.25
CA MET A 305 15.76 3.19 8.72
C MET A 305 16.03 4.24 9.80
N GLN A 306 15.10 4.42 10.73
CA GLN A 306 15.28 5.31 11.89
C GLN A 306 16.19 4.72 12.97
N ASN A 307 16.41 3.42 12.99
CA ASN A 307 17.08 2.68 14.04
C ASN A 307 18.30 1.88 13.55
N GLY A 308 19.09 2.44 12.64
CA GLY A 308 20.41 1.92 12.31
C GLY A 308 20.62 1.42 10.87
N LEU A 309 19.60 1.44 10.01
CA LEU A 309 19.80 1.11 8.59
C LEU A 309 20.29 2.28 7.74
N ASP A 310 20.30 3.50 8.26
CA ASP A 310 20.76 4.66 7.52
C ASP A 310 22.22 4.54 7.04
N GLY A 311 23.08 3.88 7.81
CA GLY A 311 24.46 3.57 7.41
C GLY A 311 24.50 2.68 6.18
N TRP A 312 23.76 1.57 6.18
CA TRP A 312 23.66 0.67 5.05
C TRP A 312 23.02 1.35 3.81
N ALA A 313 22.01 2.18 4.01
CA ALA A 313 21.40 2.95 2.93
C ALA A 313 22.40 3.92 2.29
N ARG A 314 23.27 4.56 3.09
CA ARG A 314 24.37 5.40 2.59
C ARG A 314 25.38 4.60 1.78
N GLU A 315 25.80 3.45 2.27
CA GLU A 315 26.71 2.56 1.55
C GLU A 315 26.13 2.11 0.21
N THR A 316 24.84 1.78 0.18
CA THR A 316 24.15 1.33 -1.04
C THR A 316 23.99 2.47 -2.06
N LEU A 317 23.52 3.65 -1.63
CA LEU A 317 23.12 4.73 -2.55
C LEU A 317 24.24 5.72 -2.88
N LEU A 318 25.22 5.88 -1.98
CA LEU A 318 26.23 6.92 -2.10
C LEU A 318 27.63 6.36 -2.35
N SER A 319 27.75 5.04 -2.64
CA SER A 319 29.04 4.46 -3.02
C SER A 319 29.54 5.02 -4.37
N SER A 320 30.84 4.95 -4.59
CA SER A 320 31.45 5.31 -5.88
C SER A 320 31.08 4.36 -7.02
N GLU A 321 30.60 3.18 -6.69
CA GLU A 321 30.18 2.14 -7.65
C GLU A 321 28.67 2.17 -7.92
N GLY A 322 27.94 3.05 -7.23
CA GLY A 322 26.48 3.18 -7.37
C GLY A 322 26.08 3.80 -8.69
N LYS A 323 25.17 3.13 -9.41
CA LYS A 323 24.69 3.54 -10.74
C LYS A 323 23.77 4.77 -10.68
N LEU A 324 22.99 4.94 -9.62
CA LEU A 324 22.15 6.13 -9.45
C LEU A 324 22.96 7.41 -9.32
N GLY A 325 24.15 7.36 -8.72
CA GLY A 325 25.03 8.52 -8.57
C GLY A 325 25.52 9.14 -9.90
N GLU A 326 25.36 8.43 -11.03
CA GLU A 326 25.68 8.93 -12.37
C GLU A 326 24.64 9.94 -12.90
N VAL A 327 23.38 9.83 -12.44
CA VAL A 327 22.25 10.61 -12.98
C VAL A 327 21.47 11.36 -11.92
N PHE A 328 21.46 10.87 -10.68
CA PHE A 328 20.71 11.48 -9.58
C PHE A 328 21.59 12.38 -8.72
N SER A 329 21.00 13.46 -8.21
CA SER A 329 21.67 14.39 -7.29
C SER A 329 22.08 13.67 -5.99
N ARG A 330 23.37 13.58 -5.74
CA ARG A 330 23.93 13.01 -4.51
C ARG A 330 23.44 13.74 -3.26
N GLU A 331 23.32 15.06 -3.34
CA GLU A 331 22.82 15.92 -2.25
C GLU A 331 21.36 15.60 -1.90
N GLU A 332 20.49 15.42 -2.89
CA GLU A 332 19.08 15.08 -2.68
C GLU A 332 18.91 13.64 -2.14
N MET A 333 19.72 12.69 -2.61
CA MET A 333 19.74 11.33 -2.06
C MET A 333 20.19 11.33 -0.58
N GLU A 334 21.27 12.05 -0.27
CA GLU A 334 21.77 12.18 1.11
C GLU A 334 20.76 12.88 2.01
N GLY A 335 20.15 13.95 1.54
CA GLY A 335 19.06 14.65 2.22
C GLY A 335 17.87 13.75 2.51
N SER A 336 17.50 12.86 1.58
CA SER A 336 16.41 11.90 1.75
C SER A 336 16.74 10.87 2.83
N ILE A 337 17.97 10.35 2.86
CA ILE A 337 18.43 9.40 3.91
C ILE A 337 18.38 10.06 5.28
N GLU A 338 18.87 11.30 5.40
CA GLU A 338 18.85 12.01 6.69
C GLU A 338 17.42 12.29 7.16
N GLN A 339 16.51 12.67 6.28
CA GLN A 339 15.10 12.84 6.60
C GLN A 339 14.44 11.52 7.04
N ALA A 340 14.79 10.40 6.38
CA ALA A 340 14.31 9.07 6.74
C ALA A 340 14.81 8.64 8.13
N ARG A 341 16.09 8.89 8.43
CA ARG A 341 16.67 8.67 9.77
C ARG A 341 15.93 9.44 10.86
N LEU A 342 15.47 10.66 10.55
CA LEU A 342 14.69 11.51 11.44
C LEU A 342 13.17 11.20 11.45
N GLY A 343 12.71 10.24 10.66
CA GLY A 343 11.29 9.86 10.57
C GLY A 343 10.38 10.95 9.98
N LYS A 344 10.89 11.79 9.07
CA LYS A 344 10.14 12.92 8.52
C LYS A 344 9.32 12.52 7.30
N GLY A 345 7.99 12.56 7.43
CA GLY A 345 7.05 12.33 6.32
C GLY A 345 7.25 10.95 5.67
N ASP A 346 7.21 10.91 4.34
CA ASP A 346 7.36 9.70 3.52
C ASP A 346 8.81 9.43 3.11
N SER A 347 9.78 10.04 3.79
CA SER A 347 11.20 9.96 3.40
C SER A 347 11.77 8.54 3.48
N GLY A 348 11.28 7.72 4.41
CA GLY A 348 11.67 6.32 4.48
C GLY A 348 11.27 5.55 3.22
N ASP A 349 10.05 5.72 2.75
CA ASP A 349 9.56 5.07 1.53
C ASP A 349 10.36 5.54 0.30
N ARG A 350 10.72 6.82 0.26
CA ARG A 350 11.58 7.39 -0.81
C ARG A 350 12.95 6.73 -0.85
N VAL A 351 13.59 6.57 0.30
CA VAL A 351 14.91 5.91 0.39
C VAL A 351 14.80 4.46 -0.07
N TRP A 352 13.75 3.75 0.32
CA TRP A 352 13.53 2.38 -0.15
C TRP A 352 13.32 2.29 -1.66
N MET A 353 12.59 3.24 -2.26
CA MET A 353 12.43 3.30 -3.72
C MET A 353 13.78 3.48 -4.43
N LEU A 354 14.65 4.34 -3.91
CA LEU A 354 16.00 4.54 -4.45
C LEU A 354 16.86 3.28 -4.29
N ILE A 355 16.81 2.65 -3.12
CA ILE A 355 17.55 1.40 -2.86
C ILE A 355 17.14 0.29 -3.82
N ILE A 356 15.83 0.07 -4.00
CA ILE A 356 15.35 -0.98 -4.91
C ILE A 356 15.76 -0.66 -6.35
N LEU A 357 15.68 0.59 -6.78
CA LEU A 357 16.13 1.00 -8.10
C LEU A 357 17.63 0.79 -8.28
N GLU A 358 18.47 1.19 -7.32
CA GLU A 358 19.91 0.97 -7.36
C GLU A 358 20.25 -0.53 -7.46
N MET A 359 19.62 -1.35 -6.61
CA MET A 359 19.82 -2.79 -6.62
C MET A 359 19.38 -3.43 -7.93
N TRP A 360 18.28 -2.94 -8.50
CA TRP A 360 17.80 -3.44 -9.81
C TRP A 360 18.78 -3.11 -10.92
N LEU A 361 19.32 -1.89 -10.97
CA LEU A 361 20.34 -1.50 -11.93
C LEU A 361 21.61 -2.36 -11.81
N GLN A 362 22.00 -2.72 -10.59
CA GLN A 362 23.15 -3.59 -10.35
C GLN A 362 22.88 -5.03 -10.74
N VAL A 363 21.75 -5.60 -10.33
CA VAL A 363 21.36 -7.00 -10.60
C VAL A 363 21.26 -7.28 -12.10
N TRP A 364 20.70 -6.34 -12.85
CA TRP A 364 20.47 -6.49 -14.28
C TRP A 364 21.54 -5.83 -15.16
N ASP A 365 22.56 -5.25 -14.53
CA ASP A 365 23.65 -4.51 -15.19
C ASP A 365 23.16 -3.46 -16.21
N VAL A 366 22.15 -2.70 -15.80
CA VAL A 366 21.57 -1.62 -16.60
C VAL A 366 22.27 -0.31 -16.30
N SER A 367 22.50 0.50 -17.33
CA SER A 367 22.94 1.92 -17.21
C SER A 367 21.78 2.84 -17.48
N LEU A 368 21.68 3.92 -16.70
CA LEU A 368 20.73 5.01 -16.94
C LEU A 368 21.27 6.10 -17.87
N LEU A 369 22.54 6.02 -18.23
CA LEU A 369 23.13 6.91 -19.24
C LEU A 369 22.65 6.46 -20.63
N LEU A 370 21.84 7.30 -21.26
CA LEU A 370 21.37 7.17 -22.64
C LEU A 370 22.29 7.89 -23.59
#